data_abb0b1c0f23a59069146d86fba118e5b
#
_entry.id   abb0b1c0f23a59069146d86fba118e5b
#
_cell.length_a   1.000
_cell.length_b   1.000
_cell.length_c   1.000
_cell.angle_alpha   90.00
_cell.angle_beta   90.00
_cell.angle_gamma   90.00
#
_symmetry.space_group_name_H-M   'P 1'
#
loop_
_entity.id
_entity.type
_entity.pdbx_description
1 polymer ?
#
loop_
_entity_poly.entity_id
_entity_poly.type
_entity_poly.pdbx_seq_one_letter_code
_entity_poly.pdbx_strand_id
1 'polypeptide(L)'
;MNKGKIRTRRLTIRAKILIPSIIIVVLVCGLMGYNSYTRFEKSMVRMGVEEADMAATIVADSLDAKLVYKVTVGSEGTQVYQNLQGDLRKKQKACGIAFLYTLYTDGKKVYYGVDSDEDAAKVGDEFADSYAELEPVFGGKEYIQDYIDHTEDGDLITVYKPIEDNAGKVVAILGCDYDASSITAELQKAVVQTLQIGGICLILAILILTIIVSRITKGLMQVNAKIYDLVHNEGDLTQKLDVRSGDELELIAGNVNELLAYIRKIMIGISSGSMRLMSSSRKMVDHLSSADESITDVSATMQEMSAAMEETTSSLNQITEAIDEIYSSCLLYTSPS
;
A
#
# COMPACT_ATOMS: atom_id res chain seq x y z
N MET A 1 -21.78 21.18 33.05
CA MET A 1 -21.21 19.92 32.55
C MET A 1 -20.77 20.13 31.09
N ASN A 2 -19.47 20.31 30.90
CA ASN A 2 -18.88 20.68 29.62
C ASN A 2 -18.48 19.37 28.87
N LYS A 3 -19.29 18.91 27.93
CA LYS A 3 -18.95 17.76 27.09
C LYS A 3 -17.84 18.16 26.10
N GLY A 4 -16.59 17.87 26.45
CA GLY A 4 -15.46 17.97 25.54
C GLY A 4 -15.71 17.17 24.30
N LYS A 5 -16.00 17.82 23.16
CA LYS A 5 -15.98 17.23 21.83
C LYS A 5 -14.55 16.75 21.57
N ILE A 6 -14.30 15.46 21.67
CA ILE A 6 -13.11 14.81 21.14
C ILE A 6 -13.12 15.07 19.64
N ARG A 7 -12.36 16.06 19.21
CA ARG A 7 -12.12 16.39 17.81
C ARG A 7 -11.23 15.27 17.25
N THR A 8 -11.83 14.19 16.78
CA THR A 8 -11.11 13.17 16.02
C THR A 8 -10.40 13.88 14.86
N ARG A 9 -9.09 13.99 14.95
CA ARG A 9 -8.23 14.59 13.92
C ARG A 9 -8.40 13.73 12.66
N ARG A 10 -9.26 14.16 11.74
CA ARG A 10 -9.44 13.48 10.45
C ARG A 10 -8.11 13.55 9.72
N LEU A 11 -7.51 12.37 9.49
CA LEU A 11 -6.30 12.24 8.70
C LEU A 11 -6.52 12.90 7.34
N THR A 12 -5.55 13.67 6.87
CA THR A 12 -5.57 14.26 5.53
C THR A 12 -5.58 13.15 4.47
N ILE A 13 -6.08 13.43 3.27
CA ILE A 13 -6.07 12.49 2.14
C ILE A 13 -4.64 11.98 1.89
N ARG A 14 -3.64 12.86 2.00
CA ARG A 14 -2.22 12.48 1.90
C ARG A 14 -1.84 11.39 2.89
N ALA A 15 -2.17 11.57 4.17
CA ALA A 15 -1.86 10.60 5.21
C ALA A 15 -2.61 9.27 5.02
N LYS A 16 -3.86 9.32 4.55
CA LYS A 16 -4.67 8.12 4.28
C LYS A 16 -4.11 7.26 3.14
N ILE A 17 -3.41 7.85 2.19
CA ILE A 17 -2.78 7.12 1.08
C ILE A 17 -1.35 6.71 1.44
N LEU A 18 -0.54 7.65 1.98
CA LEU A 18 0.87 7.39 2.28
C LEU A 18 1.08 6.33 3.36
N ILE A 19 0.32 6.40 4.46
CA ILE A 19 0.54 5.47 5.58
C ILE A 19 0.33 4.01 5.16
N PRO A 20 -0.80 3.59 4.55
CA PRO A 20 -0.97 2.21 4.11
C PRO A 20 0.05 1.80 3.05
N SER A 21 0.37 2.68 2.10
CA SER A 21 1.36 2.37 1.05
C SER A 21 2.75 2.13 1.62
N ILE A 22 3.20 2.95 2.58
CA ILE A 22 4.48 2.76 3.25
C ILE A 22 4.49 1.46 4.05
N ILE A 23 3.40 1.16 4.78
CA ILE A 23 3.27 -0.10 5.53
C ILE A 23 3.40 -1.30 4.60
N ILE A 24 2.72 -1.29 3.45
CA ILE A 24 2.79 -2.37 2.45
C ILE A 24 4.23 -2.51 1.93
N VAL A 25 4.90 -1.42 1.57
CA VAL A 25 6.28 -1.45 1.08
C VAL A 25 7.23 -2.04 2.14
N VAL A 26 7.12 -1.60 3.40
CA VAL A 26 7.93 -2.12 4.52
C VAL A 26 7.67 -3.62 4.73
N LEU A 27 6.40 -4.05 4.68
CA LEU A 27 6.03 -5.46 4.83
C LEU A 27 6.60 -6.32 3.70
N VAL A 28 6.47 -5.87 2.46
CA VAL A 28 7.00 -6.59 1.28
C VAL A 28 8.53 -6.67 1.34
N CYS A 29 9.21 -5.57 1.61
CA CYS A 29 10.67 -5.55 1.76
C CYS A 29 11.14 -6.45 2.90
N GLY A 30 10.45 -6.44 4.04
CA GLY A 30 10.76 -7.30 5.19
C GLY A 30 10.57 -8.79 4.87
N LEU A 31 9.47 -9.16 4.23
CA LEU A 31 9.21 -10.54 3.80
C LEU A 31 10.22 -11.03 2.75
N MET A 32 10.56 -10.19 1.78
CA MET A 32 11.56 -10.53 0.76
C MET A 32 12.96 -10.67 1.38
N GLY A 33 13.34 -9.75 2.27
CA GLY A 33 14.62 -9.81 2.99
C GLY A 33 14.73 -11.07 3.84
N TYR A 34 13.70 -11.39 4.61
CA TYR A 34 13.66 -12.62 5.43
C TYR A 34 13.76 -13.88 4.58
N ASN A 35 12.98 -13.97 3.49
CA ASN A 35 13.03 -15.13 2.61
C ASN A 35 14.40 -15.27 1.90
N SER A 36 14.99 -14.15 1.49
CA SER A 36 16.32 -14.14 0.86
C SER A 36 17.39 -14.61 1.86
N TYR A 37 17.35 -14.10 3.10
CA TYR A 37 18.27 -14.49 4.16
C TYR A 37 18.17 -15.99 4.47
N THR A 38 16.97 -16.52 4.72
CA THR A 38 16.79 -17.93 5.06
C THR A 38 17.22 -18.89 3.94
N ARG A 39 17.04 -18.51 2.69
CA ARG A 39 17.54 -19.28 1.55
C ARG A 39 19.06 -19.25 1.45
N PHE A 40 19.64 -18.07 1.65
CA PHE A 40 21.10 -17.90 1.63
C PHE A 40 21.76 -18.67 2.75
N GLU A 41 21.25 -18.55 3.99
CA GLU A 41 21.71 -19.32 5.16
C GLU A 41 21.69 -20.82 4.88
N LYS A 42 20.53 -21.36 4.47
CA LYS A 42 20.40 -22.79 4.14
C LYS A 42 21.38 -23.23 3.04
N SER A 43 21.63 -22.39 2.05
CA SER A 43 22.56 -22.70 0.98
C SER A 43 24.00 -22.71 1.46
N MET A 44 24.38 -21.75 2.30
CA MET A 44 25.73 -21.65 2.85
C MET A 44 26.02 -22.76 3.84
N VAL A 45 25.08 -23.05 4.76
CA VAL A 45 25.21 -24.19 5.70
C VAL A 45 25.33 -25.51 4.93
N ARG A 46 24.48 -25.73 3.91
CA ARG A 46 24.58 -26.95 3.11
C ARG A 46 25.92 -27.08 2.41
N MET A 47 26.48 -26.01 1.87
CA MET A 47 27.82 -26.05 1.28
C MET A 47 28.89 -26.43 2.29
N GLY A 48 28.83 -25.85 3.51
CA GLY A 48 29.75 -26.20 4.58
C GLY A 48 29.61 -27.66 5.02
N VAL A 49 28.38 -28.15 5.10
CA VAL A 49 28.10 -29.58 5.41
C VAL A 49 28.67 -30.51 4.34
N GLU A 50 28.44 -30.19 3.05
CA GLU A 50 28.99 -30.99 1.94
C GLU A 50 30.53 -30.96 1.93
N GLU A 51 31.17 -29.87 2.31
CA GLU A 51 32.61 -29.71 2.39
C GLU A 51 33.19 -30.50 3.59
N ALA A 52 32.54 -30.40 4.75
CA ALA A 52 32.88 -31.14 5.95
C ALA A 52 32.76 -32.67 5.73
N ASP A 53 31.66 -33.11 5.11
CA ASP A 53 31.41 -34.52 4.80
C ASP A 53 32.45 -35.09 3.82
N MET A 54 32.76 -34.34 2.77
CA MET A 54 33.78 -34.70 1.78
C MET A 54 35.17 -34.82 2.48
N ALA A 55 35.53 -33.85 3.30
CA ALA A 55 36.80 -33.85 4.01
C ALA A 55 36.90 -35.03 4.99
N ALA A 56 35.83 -35.26 5.77
CA ALA A 56 35.75 -36.41 6.70
C ALA A 56 35.85 -37.75 5.96
N THR A 57 35.18 -37.90 4.84
CA THR A 57 35.21 -39.11 3.99
C THR A 57 36.63 -39.37 3.47
N ILE A 58 37.29 -38.36 2.89
CA ILE A 58 38.67 -38.51 2.38
C ILE A 58 39.64 -38.94 3.47
N VAL A 59 39.48 -38.35 4.67
CA VAL A 59 40.33 -38.70 5.80
C VAL A 59 40.02 -40.10 6.30
N ALA A 60 38.76 -40.45 6.52
CA ALA A 60 38.37 -41.78 7.00
C ALA A 60 38.88 -42.93 6.10
N ASP A 61 38.66 -42.80 4.77
CA ASP A 61 39.09 -43.76 3.77
C ASP A 61 40.62 -43.93 3.70
N SER A 62 41.36 -42.92 4.10
CA SER A 62 42.82 -42.93 4.05
C SER A 62 43.49 -43.45 5.33
N LEU A 63 42.73 -43.71 6.40
CA LEU A 63 43.24 -44.20 7.66
C LEU A 63 43.38 -45.74 7.65
N ASP A 64 44.51 -46.23 8.15
CA ASP A 64 44.66 -47.69 8.39
C ASP A 64 43.99 -48.09 9.68
N ALA A 65 42.82 -48.74 9.59
CA ALA A 65 42.04 -49.21 10.73
C ALA A 65 42.81 -50.07 11.68
N LYS A 66 43.81 -50.85 11.21
CA LYS A 66 44.69 -51.71 12.06
C LYS A 66 45.62 -50.85 12.93
N LEU A 67 46.05 -49.70 12.44
CA LEU A 67 46.91 -48.79 13.20
C LEU A 67 46.05 -48.00 14.22
N VAL A 68 44.86 -47.54 13.81
CA VAL A 68 43.92 -46.87 14.71
C VAL A 68 43.50 -47.77 15.86
N TYR A 69 43.19 -49.06 15.61
CA TYR A 69 42.79 -50.02 16.63
C TYR A 69 43.89 -50.28 17.64
N LYS A 70 45.16 -50.11 17.31
CA LYS A 70 46.31 -50.30 18.23
C LYS A 70 46.47 -49.14 19.21
N VAL A 71 45.81 -48.03 19.00
CA VAL A 71 45.88 -46.89 19.90
C VAL A 71 44.97 -47.14 21.10
N THR A 72 45.56 -47.29 22.22
CA THR A 72 44.91 -47.51 23.52
C THR A 72 45.59 -46.66 24.58
N VAL A 73 45.02 -46.59 25.77
CA VAL A 73 45.59 -45.84 26.91
C VAL A 73 47.06 -46.16 27.08
N GLY A 74 47.92 -45.15 27.16
CA GLY A 74 49.38 -45.25 27.27
C GLY A 74 50.14 -45.40 25.94
N SER A 75 49.46 -45.30 24.82
CA SER A 75 50.05 -45.32 23.44
C SER A 75 50.77 -44.06 23.02
N GLU A 76 50.60 -42.94 23.70
CA GLU A 76 51.00 -41.55 23.24
C GLU A 76 52.51 -41.47 22.96
N GLY A 77 53.34 -42.20 23.66
CA GLY A 77 54.80 -42.26 23.44
C GLY A 77 55.26 -43.23 22.34
N THR A 78 54.32 -43.95 21.71
CA THR A 78 54.65 -44.94 20.69
C THR A 78 54.84 -44.30 19.30
N GLN A 79 55.70 -44.95 18.50
CA GLN A 79 55.94 -44.52 17.11
C GLN A 79 54.64 -44.61 16.27
N VAL A 80 53.73 -45.56 16.58
CA VAL A 80 52.42 -45.71 15.90
C VAL A 80 51.55 -44.51 16.16
N TYR A 81 51.41 -44.08 17.42
CA TYR A 81 50.63 -42.92 17.79
C TYR A 81 51.19 -41.64 17.11
N GLN A 82 52.48 -41.36 17.23
CA GLN A 82 53.14 -40.21 16.66
C GLN A 82 52.97 -40.13 15.13
N ASN A 83 53.08 -41.28 14.45
CA ASN A 83 52.87 -41.34 13.00
C ASN A 83 51.39 -41.04 12.61
N LEU A 84 50.42 -41.62 13.34
CA LEU A 84 48.99 -41.36 13.11
C LEU A 84 48.64 -39.90 13.40
N GLN A 85 49.09 -39.36 14.52
CA GLN A 85 48.87 -37.98 14.88
C GLN A 85 49.48 -37.03 13.82
N GLY A 86 50.71 -37.31 13.38
CA GLY A 86 51.35 -36.54 12.33
C GLY A 86 50.64 -36.60 10.97
N ASP A 87 50.03 -37.76 10.66
CA ASP A 87 49.22 -37.92 9.44
C ASP A 87 47.88 -37.19 9.54
N LEU A 88 47.15 -37.33 10.65
CA LEU A 88 45.91 -36.59 10.92
C LEU A 88 46.17 -35.09 10.86
N ARG A 89 47.25 -34.58 11.47
CA ARG A 89 47.61 -33.15 11.45
C ARG A 89 47.90 -32.62 10.04
N LYS A 90 48.53 -33.43 9.19
CA LYS A 90 48.74 -33.07 7.78
C LYS A 90 47.43 -32.99 7.02
N LYS A 91 46.51 -33.96 7.24
CA LYS A 91 45.20 -34.01 6.60
C LYS A 91 44.30 -32.89 7.09
N GLN A 92 44.27 -32.61 8.40
CA GLN A 92 43.60 -31.49 9.01
C GLN A 92 43.96 -30.16 8.28
N LYS A 93 45.26 -29.89 8.15
CA LYS A 93 45.75 -28.67 7.46
C LYS A 93 45.41 -28.66 5.96
N ALA A 94 45.50 -29.81 5.30
CA ALA A 94 45.25 -29.92 3.86
C ALA A 94 43.76 -29.73 3.51
N CYS A 95 42.86 -30.19 4.38
CA CYS A 95 41.41 -30.12 4.20
C CYS A 95 40.77 -28.91 4.86
N GLY A 96 41.52 -28.06 5.60
CA GLY A 96 40.95 -26.89 6.29
C GLY A 96 40.02 -27.23 7.45
N ILE A 97 40.24 -28.37 8.08
CA ILE A 97 39.46 -28.88 9.22
C ILE A 97 39.93 -28.19 10.49
N ALA A 98 39.02 -27.79 11.39
CA ALA A 98 39.37 -27.19 12.68
C ALA A 98 39.95 -28.24 13.61
N PHE A 99 39.20 -29.35 13.87
CA PHE A 99 39.62 -30.45 14.72
C PHE A 99 39.38 -31.77 14.01
N LEU A 100 40.37 -32.67 14.16
CA LEU A 100 40.35 -33.99 13.56
C LEU A 100 40.85 -35.02 14.55
N TYR A 101 39.97 -35.91 14.99
CA TYR A 101 40.27 -36.85 16.06
C TYR A 101 39.59 -38.20 15.82
N THR A 102 40.08 -39.21 16.51
CA THR A 102 39.45 -40.53 16.50
C THR A 102 38.85 -40.84 17.87
N LEU A 103 37.70 -41.50 17.87
CA LEU A 103 37.00 -41.92 19.09
C LEU A 103 36.85 -43.43 19.11
N TYR A 104 36.97 -44.02 20.30
CA TYR A 104 36.70 -45.44 20.53
C TYR A 104 35.78 -45.62 21.75
N THR A 105 35.23 -46.82 21.92
CA THR A 105 34.25 -47.08 22.98
C THR A 105 34.51 -48.41 23.67
N ASP A 106 34.14 -48.50 24.95
CA ASP A 106 34.05 -49.77 25.74
C ASP A 106 32.59 -50.31 25.75
N GLY A 107 31.67 -49.69 24.95
CA GLY A 107 30.26 -50.05 24.94
C GLY A 107 29.42 -49.33 25.99
N LYS A 108 29.99 -48.44 26.80
CA LYS A 108 29.29 -47.59 27.80
C LYS A 108 29.66 -46.12 27.70
N LYS A 109 30.94 -45.87 27.44
CA LYS A 109 31.52 -44.55 27.31
C LYS A 109 32.31 -44.44 26.03
N VAL A 110 32.54 -43.20 25.60
CA VAL A 110 33.34 -42.86 24.43
C VAL A 110 34.61 -42.16 24.92
N TYR A 111 35.71 -42.47 24.27
CA TYR A 111 37.03 -41.98 24.64
C TYR A 111 37.79 -41.48 23.44
N TYR A 112 38.63 -40.46 23.64
CA TYR A 112 39.56 -39.99 22.64
C TYR A 112 40.61 -41.05 22.31
N GLY A 113 40.85 -41.25 21.02
CA GLY A 113 41.95 -42.01 20.49
C GLY A 113 43.10 -41.09 20.09
N VAL A 114 43.33 -40.90 18.80
CA VAL A 114 44.32 -39.95 18.27
C VAL A 114 43.64 -38.61 17.99
N ASP A 115 44.23 -37.55 18.48
CA ASP A 115 43.82 -36.21 18.21
C ASP A 115 44.92 -35.46 17.45
N SER A 116 44.56 -34.66 16.43
CA SER A 116 45.50 -33.93 15.59
C SER A 116 46.02 -32.63 16.22
N ASP A 117 45.39 -32.10 17.26
CA ASP A 117 45.76 -30.83 17.86
C ASP A 117 47.06 -30.90 18.71
N GLU A 118 47.68 -29.74 18.96
CA GLU A 118 48.88 -29.63 19.80
C GLU A 118 48.55 -29.72 21.28
N ASP A 119 47.40 -29.14 21.69
CA ASP A 119 46.84 -29.25 23.03
C ASP A 119 45.79 -30.39 23.10
N ALA A 120 46.05 -31.44 22.37
CA ALA A 120 45.17 -32.57 22.14
C ALA A 120 44.70 -33.23 23.43
N ALA A 121 43.46 -33.73 23.38
CA ALA A 121 42.95 -34.65 24.39
C ALA A 121 43.87 -35.92 24.47
N LYS A 122 44.08 -36.41 25.67
CA LYS A 122 44.90 -37.61 25.86
C LYS A 122 44.13 -38.86 25.47
N VAL A 123 44.87 -39.87 25.01
CA VAL A 123 44.25 -41.14 24.71
C VAL A 123 43.57 -41.73 25.97
N GLY A 124 42.26 -41.93 25.87
CA GLY A 124 41.46 -42.44 26.98
C GLY A 124 40.77 -41.35 27.80
N ASP A 125 40.98 -40.10 27.49
CA ASP A 125 40.12 -39.04 28.05
C ASP A 125 38.68 -39.27 27.60
N GLU A 126 37.74 -39.10 28.51
CA GLU A 126 36.30 -39.28 28.22
C GLU A 126 35.79 -38.19 27.28
N PHE A 127 35.15 -38.58 26.19
CA PHE A 127 34.52 -37.69 25.24
C PHE A 127 33.22 -37.14 25.81
N ALA A 128 32.88 -35.91 25.48
CA ALA A 128 31.72 -35.20 26.05
C ALA A 128 30.38 -35.84 25.66
N ASP A 129 30.24 -36.30 24.41
CA ASP A 129 29.01 -36.94 23.93
C ASP A 129 28.85 -38.33 24.48
N SER A 130 27.62 -38.69 24.80
CA SER A 130 27.31 -40.01 25.36
C SER A 130 27.44 -41.12 24.32
N TYR A 131 27.73 -42.34 24.77
CA TYR A 131 27.73 -43.51 23.88
C TYR A 131 26.40 -43.68 23.14
N ALA A 132 25.26 -43.38 23.79
CA ALA A 132 23.94 -43.50 23.18
C ALA A 132 23.73 -42.57 21.96
N GLU A 133 24.38 -41.42 21.94
CA GLU A 133 24.34 -40.48 20.81
C GLU A 133 25.18 -40.97 19.63
N LEU A 134 26.32 -41.58 19.90
CA LEU A 134 27.26 -42.07 18.89
C LEU A 134 27.10 -43.56 18.56
N GLU A 135 26.21 -44.30 19.28
CA GLU A 135 25.93 -45.73 19.04
C GLU A 135 25.60 -46.02 17.55
N PRO A 136 24.79 -45.20 16.84
CA PRO A 136 24.53 -45.43 15.41
C PRO A 136 25.82 -45.39 14.57
N VAL A 137 26.79 -44.53 14.93
CA VAL A 137 28.04 -44.37 14.19
C VAL A 137 28.96 -45.54 14.48
N PHE A 138 29.05 -46.04 15.73
CA PHE A 138 29.72 -47.28 16.06
C PHE A 138 29.04 -48.51 15.42
N GLY A 139 27.77 -48.38 15.05
CA GLY A 139 27.02 -49.37 14.26
C GLY A 139 27.21 -49.26 12.72
N GLY A 140 28.11 -48.41 12.25
CA GLY A 140 28.45 -48.27 10.83
C GLY A 140 27.62 -47.24 10.09
N LYS A 141 26.80 -46.39 10.77
CA LYS A 141 26.11 -45.25 10.15
C LYS A 141 26.97 -44.00 10.26
N GLU A 142 26.86 -43.15 9.29
CA GLU A 142 27.47 -41.81 9.36
C GLU A 142 26.57 -40.83 10.14
N TYR A 143 27.19 -39.89 10.84
CA TYR A 143 26.49 -38.73 11.40
C TYR A 143 27.04 -37.49 10.76
N ILE A 144 26.12 -36.67 10.19
CA ILE A 144 26.45 -35.41 9.53
C ILE A 144 25.55 -34.36 10.15
N GLN A 145 26.15 -33.39 10.83
CA GLN A 145 25.43 -32.24 11.40
C GLN A 145 24.96 -31.31 10.27
N ASP A 146 23.69 -30.93 10.28
CA ASP A 146 23.05 -30.08 9.23
C ASP A 146 22.85 -28.62 9.65
N TYR A 147 23.50 -28.23 10.74
CA TYR A 147 23.50 -26.86 11.28
C TYR A 147 24.89 -26.47 11.76
N ILE A 148 25.10 -25.14 11.96
CA ILE A 148 26.32 -24.63 12.59
C ILE A 148 26.12 -24.60 14.09
N ASP A 149 27.03 -25.23 14.83
CA ASP A 149 27.09 -25.18 16.29
C ASP A 149 28.02 -24.02 16.70
N HIS A 150 27.56 -23.21 17.63
CA HIS A 150 28.31 -22.08 18.17
C HIS A 150 28.92 -22.50 19.51
N THR A 151 30.15 -22.99 19.47
CA THR A 151 30.88 -23.49 20.65
C THR A 151 31.87 -22.45 21.16
N GLU A 152 32.49 -22.75 22.32
CA GLU A 152 33.62 -21.96 22.83
C GLU A 152 34.86 -22.03 21.90
N ASP A 153 34.97 -23.12 21.13
CA ASP A 153 36.08 -23.38 20.20
C ASP A 153 35.80 -22.77 18.79
N GLY A 154 34.65 -22.14 18.59
CA GLY A 154 34.25 -21.50 17.35
C GLY A 154 32.93 -21.99 16.77
N ASP A 155 32.68 -21.58 15.53
CA ASP A 155 31.52 -22.03 14.76
C ASP A 155 31.88 -23.32 14.02
N LEU A 156 31.27 -24.44 14.39
CA LEU A 156 31.66 -25.76 13.91
C LEU A 156 30.50 -26.49 13.20
N ILE A 157 30.88 -27.33 12.24
CA ILE A 157 30.01 -28.36 11.64
C ILE A 157 30.70 -29.69 11.88
N THR A 158 30.07 -30.57 12.67
CA THR A 158 30.64 -31.85 13.08
C THR A 158 30.15 -32.99 12.18
N VAL A 159 31.09 -33.81 11.75
CA VAL A 159 30.83 -35.04 11.00
C VAL A 159 31.54 -36.20 11.70
N TYR A 160 30.79 -37.29 11.98
CA TYR A 160 31.36 -38.53 12.46
C TYR A 160 31.28 -39.62 11.39
N LYS A 161 32.43 -40.20 11.05
CA LYS A 161 32.56 -41.33 10.11
C LYS A 161 33.06 -42.58 10.79
N PRO A 162 32.46 -43.75 10.52
CA PRO A 162 32.99 -45.02 11.02
C PRO A 162 34.32 -45.37 10.34
N ILE A 163 35.28 -45.87 11.11
CA ILE A 163 36.51 -46.44 10.59
C ILE A 163 36.36 -47.95 10.68
N GLU A 164 36.27 -48.61 9.53
CA GLU A 164 36.01 -50.05 9.43
C GLU A 164 37.30 -50.84 9.10
N ASP A 165 37.40 -52.03 9.67
CA ASP A 165 38.42 -52.95 9.29
C ASP A 165 38.10 -53.72 7.97
N ASN A 166 39.02 -54.55 7.48
CA ASN A 166 38.82 -55.30 6.27
C ASN A 166 37.64 -56.31 6.31
N ALA A 167 37.07 -56.57 7.48
CA ALA A 167 35.89 -57.41 7.69
C ALA A 167 34.58 -56.60 7.80
N GLY A 168 34.62 -55.26 7.67
CA GLY A 168 33.47 -54.37 7.80
C GLY A 168 33.06 -54.12 9.26
N LYS A 169 33.96 -54.39 10.22
CA LYS A 169 33.71 -54.08 11.63
C LYS A 169 34.25 -52.68 11.94
N VAL A 170 33.41 -51.85 12.54
CA VAL A 170 33.83 -50.54 13.03
C VAL A 170 34.80 -50.69 14.18
N VAL A 171 35.99 -50.15 14.07
CA VAL A 171 37.06 -50.21 15.09
C VAL A 171 37.20 -48.88 15.85
N ALA A 172 36.81 -47.81 15.24
CA ALA A 172 36.81 -46.47 15.82
C ALA A 172 35.86 -45.55 15.00
N ILE A 173 35.65 -44.33 15.46
CA ILE A 173 34.97 -43.24 14.74
C ILE A 173 36.00 -42.17 14.45
N LEU A 174 35.96 -41.58 13.25
CA LEU A 174 36.62 -40.32 12.96
C LEU A 174 35.67 -39.16 13.27
N GLY A 175 36.06 -38.26 14.17
CA GLY A 175 35.41 -36.96 14.38
C GLY A 175 36.12 -35.90 13.55
N CYS A 176 35.35 -35.14 12.83
CA CYS A 176 35.80 -34.05 11.96
C CYS A 176 34.95 -32.82 12.24
N ASP A 177 35.56 -31.81 12.84
CA ASP A 177 34.92 -30.53 13.10
C ASP A 177 35.44 -29.53 12.08
N TYR A 178 34.54 -29.11 11.17
CA TYR A 178 34.85 -28.16 10.12
C TYR A 178 34.63 -26.73 10.64
N ASP A 179 35.58 -25.84 10.38
CA ASP A 179 35.50 -24.42 10.75
C ASP A 179 34.49 -23.69 9.87
N ALA A 180 33.31 -23.36 10.42
CA ALA A 180 32.24 -22.63 9.77
C ALA A 180 32.29 -21.11 10.00
N SER A 181 33.35 -20.57 10.62
CA SER A 181 33.47 -19.15 10.95
C SER A 181 33.41 -18.27 9.71
N SER A 182 33.93 -18.74 8.58
CA SER A 182 33.85 -18.06 7.30
C SER A 182 32.40 -17.94 6.79
N ILE A 183 31.61 -19.01 7.01
CA ILE A 183 30.17 -19.05 6.64
C ILE A 183 29.41 -18.03 7.49
N THR A 184 29.63 -18.05 8.81
CA THR A 184 29.00 -17.10 9.73
C THR A 184 29.36 -15.64 9.39
N ALA A 185 30.63 -15.37 9.06
CA ALA A 185 31.07 -14.05 8.63
C ALA A 185 30.37 -13.59 7.33
N GLU A 186 30.23 -14.46 6.33
CA GLU A 186 29.51 -14.15 5.09
C GLU A 186 28.01 -13.94 5.33
N LEU A 187 27.40 -14.71 6.24
CA LEU A 187 26.00 -14.51 6.64
C LEU A 187 25.81 -13.13 7.29
N GLN A 188 26.68 -12.72 8.18
CA GLN A 188 26.65 -11.39 8.80
C GLN A 188 26.79 -10.27 7.75
N LYS A 189 27.72 -10.40 6.81
CA LYS A 189 27.88 -9.45 5.71
C LYS A 189 26.61 -9.36 4.85
N ALA A 190 26.00 -10.51 4.53
CA ALA A 190 24.77 -10.57 3.76
C ALA A 190 23.60 -9.85 4.47
N VAL A 191 23.49 -9.96 5.78
CA VAL A 191 22.50 -9.22 6.59
C VAL A 191 22.72 -7.72 6.46
N VAL A 192 23.96 -7.26 6.66
CA VAL A 192 24.29 -5.84 6.57
C VAL A 192 24.01 -5.29 5.17
N GLN A 193 24.42 -5.99 4.12
CA GLN A 193 24.16 -5.60 2.73
C GLN A 193 22.66 -5.56 2.42
N THR A 194 21.91 -6.54 2.86
CA THR A 194 20.46 -6.60 2.69
C THR A 194 19.76 -5.42 3.36
N LEU A 195 20.18 -5.06 4.58
CA LEU A 195 19.67 -3.89 5.30
C LEU A 195 20.02 -2.58 4.62
N GLN A 196 21.24 -2.45 4.09
CA GLN A 196 21.68 -1.24 3.34
C GLN A 196 20.86 -1.06 2.06
N ILE A 197 20.80 -2.09 1.22
CA ILE A 197 20.05 -2.05 -0.05
C ILE A 197 18.56 -1.83 0.22
N GLY A 198 17.99 -2.57 1.17
CA GLY A 198 16.58 -2.42 1.57
C GLY A 198 16.27 -1.02 2.09
N GLY A 199 17.17 -0.44 2.89
CA GLY A 199 17.05 0.93 3.40
C GLY A 199 17.06 1.98 2.29
N ILE A 200 17.97 1.86 1.33
CA ILE A 200 18.04 2.75 0.17
C ILE A 200 16.76 2.65 -0.68
N CYS A 201 16.31 1.44 -0.98
CA CYS A 201 15.08 1.20 -1.73
C CYS A 201 13.85 1.78 -1.02
N LEU A 202 13.77 1.64 0.31
CA LEU A 202 12.70 2.18 1.11
C LEU A 202 12.65 3.72 1.06
N ILE A 203 13.81 4.38 1.19
CA ILE A 203 13.92 5.84 1.10
C ILE A 203 13.48 6.32 -0.28
N LEU A 204 13.94 5.68 -1.36
CA LEU A 204 13.54 6.01 -2.72
C LEU A 204 12.04 5.81 -2.93
N ALA A 205 11.46 4.72 -2.45
CA ALA A 205 10.02 4.45 -2.54
C ALA A 205 9.20 5.51 -1.81
N ILE A 206 9.58 5.91 -0.60
CA ILE A 206 8.91 6.97 0.18
C ILE A 206 8.99 8.31 -0.57
N LEU A 207 10.14 8.64 -1.15
CA LEU A 207 10.33 9.87 -1.89
C LEU A 207 9.42 9.91 -3.14
N ILE A 208 9.42 8.86 -3.94
CA ILE A 208 8.57 8.74 -5.13
C ILE A 208 7.09 8.81 -4.74
N LEU A 209 6.65 8.05 -3.75
CA LEU A 209 5.26 8.06 -3.27
C LEU A 209 4.85 9.46 -2.78
N THR A 210 5.72 10.15 -2.05
CA THR A 210 5.45 11.50 -1.56
C THR A 210 5.29 12.50 -2.71
N ILE A 211 6.11 12.40 -3.76
CA ILE A 211 5.99 13.25 -4.95
C ILE A 211 4.66 12.99 -5.67
N ILE A 212 4.33 11.72 -5.94
CA ILE A 212 3.11 11.33 -6.64
C ILE A 212 1.87 11.79 -5.87
N VAL A 213 1.76 11.44 -4.58
CA VAL A 213 0.62 11.82 -3.74
C VAL A 213 0.50 13.33 -3.59
N SER A 214 1.62 14.06 -3.54
CA SER A 214 1.61 15.52 -3.49
C SER A 214 1.08 16.15 -4.77
N ARG A 215 1.44 15.62 -5.94
CA ARG A 215 0.90 16.09 -7.24
C ARG A 215 -0.60 15.85 -7.35
N ILE A 216 -1.06 14.64 -7.07
CA ILE A 216 -2.49 14.28 -7.09
C ILE A 216 -3.29 15.17 -6.12
N THR A 217 -2.80 15.32 -4.89
CA THR A 217 -3.52 16.13 -3.88
C THR A 217 -3.56 17.61 -4.22
N LYS A 218 -2.50 18.16 -4.86
CA LYS A 218 -2.51 19.56 -5.32
C LYS A 218 -3.61 19.79 -6.34
N GLY A 219 -3.73 18.96 -7.38
CA GLY A 219 -4.79 19.07 -8.39
C GLY A 219 -6.18 19.00 -7.76
N LEU A 220 -6.40 18.03 -6.86
CA LEU A 220 -7.68 17.90 -6.17
C LEU A 220 -8.02 19.12 -5.30
N MET A 221 -7.03 19.72 -4.64
CA MET A 221 -7.22 20.92 -3.84
C MET A 221 -7.57 22.14 -4.72
N GLN A 222 -6.98 22.28 -5.91
CA GLN A 222 -7.32 23.35 -6.85
C GLN A 222 -8.77 23.25 -7.32
N VAL A 223 -9.23 22.06 -7.70
CA VAL A 223 -10.63 21.82 -8.07
C VAL A 223 -11.57 22.15 -6.89
N ASN A 224 -11.24 21.65 -5.70
CA ASN A 224 -12.06 21.92 -4.50
C ASN A 224 -12.10 23.40 -4.13
N ALA A 225 -10.98 24.12 -4.20
CA ALA A 225 -10.91 25.54 -3.91
C ALA A 225 -11.81 26.33 -4.88
N LYS A 226 -11.79 25.96 -6.16
CA LYS A 226 -12.62 26.61 -7.16
C LYS A 226 -14.11 26.38 -6.96
N ILE A 227 -14.50 25.15 -6.63
CA ILE A 227 -15.89 24.82 -6.27
C ILE A 227 -16.31 25.64 -5.03
N TYR A 228 -15.42 25.75 -4.04
CA TYR A 228 -15.67 26.54 -2.84
C TYR A 228 -15.88 28.02 -3.16
N ASP A 229 -15.03 28.60 -4.00
CA ASP A 229 -15.15 30.01 -4.45
C ASP A 229 -16.45 30.26 -5.19
N LEU A 230 -16.88 29.31 -6.05
CA LEU A 230 -18.16 29.39 -6.75
C LEU A 230 -19.37 29.41 -5.81
N VAL A 231 -19.27 28.75 -4.67
CA VAL A 231 -20.38 28.68 -3.70
C VAL A 231 -20.40 29.90 -2.77
N HIS A 232 -19.22 30.47 -2.43
CA HIS A 232 -19.11 31.46 -1.35
C HIS A 232 -18.75 32.88 -1.82
N ASN A 233 -18.16 33.05 -3.02
CA ASN A 233 -17.67 34.32 -3.55
C ASN A 233 -18.48 34.76 -4.78
N GLU A 234 -19.76 35.15 -4.57
CA GLU A 234 -20.64 35.76 -5.59
C GLU A 234 -20.70 35.03 -6.95
N GLY A 235 -20.20 33.79 -7.05
CA GLY A 235 -20.39 32.95 -8.23
C GLY A 235 -19.72 33.43 -9.52
N ASP A 236 -18.49 33.92 -9.48
CA ASP A 236 -17.76 34.32 -10.71
C ASP A 236 -17.58 33.13 -11.64
N LEU A 237 -18.50 32.98 -12.60
CA LEU A 237 -18.51 31.94 -13.62
C LEU A 237 -17.52 32.19 -14.77
N THR A 238 -16.72 33.25 -14.73
CA THR A 238 -15.79 33.63 -15.83
C THR A 238 -14.44 32.94 -15.71
N GLN A 239 -14.05 32.55 -14.50
CA GLN A 239 -12.75 31.93 -14.23
C GLN A 239 -12.74 30.45 -14.64
N LYS A 240 -11.63 30.02 -15.23
CA LYS A 240 -11.39 28.63 -15.62
C LYS A 240 -10.42 27.93 -14.66
N LEU A 241 -10.57 26.61 -14.49
CA LEU A 241 -9.55 25.77 -13.90
C LEU A 241 -8.48 25.46 -14.95
N ASP A 242 -7.23 25.85 -14.69
CA ASP A 242 -6.08 25.47 -15.51
C ASP A 242 -5.30 24.38 -14.75
N VAL A 243 -5.64 23.11 -14.98
CA VAL A 243 -4.97 21.93 -14.45
C VAL A 243 -4.40 21.17 -15.66
N ARG A 244 -3.08 21.14 -15.76
CA ARG A 244 -2.33 20.45 -16.84
C ARG A 244 -1.57 19.28 -16.24
N SER A 245 -2.27 18.24 -15.87
CA SER A 245 -1.65 17.06 -15.24
C SER A 245 -1.43 15.90 -16.20
N GLY A 246 -2.12 15.90 -17.36
CA GLY A 246 -2.07 14.82 -18.34
C GLY A 246 -2.80 13.55 -17.89
N ASP A 247 -3.64 13.63 -16.84
CA ASP A 247 -4.35 12.51 -16.23
C ASP A 247 -5.84 12.83 -16.01
N GLU A 248 -6.54 12.02 -15.23
CA GLU A 248 -7.95 12.18 -14.93
C GLU A 248 -8.28 13.50 -14.22
N LEU A 249 -7.31 14.13 -13.57
CA LEU A 249 -7.52 15.45 -12.94
C LEU A 249 -7.69 16.56 -13.97
N GLU A 250 -7.01 16.50 -15.10
CA GLU A 250 -7.19 17.42 -16.22
C GLU A 250 -8.57 17.23 -16.84
N LEU A 251 -9.00 15.97 -17.00
CA LEU A 251 -10.34 15.66 -17.49
C LEU A 251 -11.43 16.20 -16.55
N ILE A 252 -11.27 16.01 -15.23
CA ILE A 252 -12.20 16.57 -14.22
C ILE A 252 -12.25 18.10 -14.31
N ALA A 253 -11.09 18.75 -14.43
CA ALA A 253 -11.03 20.22 -14.60
C ALA A 253 -11.74 20.66 -15.87
N GLY A 254 -11.59 19.93 -16.98
CA GLY A 254 -12.30 20.15 -18.23
C GLY A 254 -13.82 20.09 -18.05
N ASN A 255 -14.32 19.01 -17.46
CA ASN A 255 -15.74 18.80 -17.20
C ASN A 255 -16.34 19.89 -16.29
N VAL A 256 -15.57 20.33 -15.27
CA VAL A 256 -15.99 21.45 -14.41
C VAL A 256 -16.07 22.75 -15.22
N ASN A 257 -15.12 23.02 -16.12
CA ASN A 257 -15.16 24.19 -16.98
C ASN A 257 -16.37 24.15 -17.94
N GLU A 258 -16.73 23.01 -18.49
CA GLU A 258 -17.95 22.84 -19.31
C GLU A 258 -19.22 23.12 -18.49
N LEU A 259 -19.29 22.57 -17.26
CA LEU A 259 -20.39 22.83 -16.35
C LEU A 259 -20.55 24.32 -16.06
N LEU A 260 -19.44 25.03 -15.80
CA LEU A 260 -19.45 26.48 -15.59
C LEU A 260 -19.95 27.24 -16.82
N ALA A 261 -19.50 26.86 -18.01
CA ALA A 261 -19.96 27.47 -19.27
C ALA A 261 -21.47 27.23 -19.49
N TYR A 262 -21.96 26.04 -19.16
CA TYR A 262 -23.38 25.70 -19.24
C TYR A 262 -24.22 26.54 -18.27
N ILE A 263 -23.82 26.64 -17.01
CA ILE A 263 -24.51 27.47 -16.00
C ILE A 263 -24.53 28.95 -16.45
N ARG A 264 -23.40 29.47 -16.95
CA ARG A 264 -23.30 30.84 -17.49
C ARG A 264 -24.30 31.06 -18.63
N LYS A 265 -24.43 30.13 -19.55
CA LYS A 265 -25.40 30.19 -20.65
C LYS A 265 -26.83 30.25 -20.12
N ILE A 266 -27.18 29.46 -19.11
CA ILE A 266 -28.49 29.49 -18.45
C ILE A 266 -28.74 30.86 -17.82
N MET A 267 -27.76 31.39 -17.07
CA MET A 267 -27.91 32.70 -16.41
C MET A 267 -28.11 33.86 -17.39
N ILE A 268 -27.38 33.86 -18.53
CA ILE A 268 -27.58 34.83 -19.62
C ILE A 268 -28.99 34.67 -20.21
N GLY A 269 -29.45 33.44 -20.40
CA GLY A 269 -30.79 33.14 -20.88
C GLY A 269 -31.89 33.67 -19.93
N ILE A 270 -31.72 33.45 -18.63
CA ILE A 270 -32.65 33.96 -17.60
C ILE A 270 -32.65 35.49 -17.58
N SER A 271 -31.47 36.12 -17.62
CA SER A 271 -31.34 37.58 -17.65
C SER A 271 -32.05 38.18 -18.88
N SER A 272 -31.81 37.61 -20.06
CA SER A 272 -32.47 38.04 -21.31
C SER A 272 -33.99 37.84 -21.26
N GLY A 273 -34.44 36.67 -20.73
CA GLY A 273 -35.86 36.39 -20.50
C GLY A 273 -36.51 37.36 -19.54
N SER A 274 -35.84 37.70 -18.45
CA SER A 274 -36.32 38.70 -17.47
C SER A 274 -36.45 40.11 -18.09
N MET A 275 -35.46 40.52 -18.90
CA MET A 275 -35.56 41.81 -19.62
C MET A 275 -36.72 41.83 -20.62
N ARG A 276 -36.96 40.75 -21.35
CA ARG A 276 -38.12 40.62 -22.25
C ARG A 276 -39.43 40.68 -21.49
N LEU A 277 -39.54 39.97 -20.35
CA LEU A 277 -40.71 39.97 -19.49
C LEU A 277 -40.98 41.38 -18.96
N MET A 278 -39.94 42.10 -18.50
CA MET A 278 -40.07 43.48 -18.03
C MET A 278 -40.54 44.44 -19.15
N SER A 279 -40.00 44.29 -20.37
CA SER A 279 -40.45 45.08 -21.55
C SER A 279 -41.89 44.75 -21.92
N SER A 280 -42.29 43.47 -21.88
CA SER A 280 -43.69 43.07 -22.15
C SER A 280 -44.65 43.58 -21.08
N SER A 281 -44.23 43.56 -19.81
CA SER A 281 -45.03 44.11 -18.70
C SER A 281 -45.23 45.61 -18.83
N ARG A 282 -44.19 46.38 -19.23
CA ARG A 282 -44.35 47.84 -19.53
C ARG A 282 -45.34 48.07 -20.62
N LYS A 283 -45.23 47.36 -21.76
CA LYS A 283 -46.23 47.52 -22.88
C LYS A 283 -47.65 47.18 -22.42
N MET A 284 -47.82 46.18 -21.52
CA MET A 284 -49.12 45.88 -20.97
C MET A 284 -49.70 47.03 -20.13
N VAL A 285 -48.83 47.66 -19.32
CA VAL A 285 -49.23 48.87 -18.55
C VAL A 285 -49.64 50.00 -19.50
N ASP A 286 -48.87 50.25 -20.59
CA ASP A 286 -49.22 51.24 -21.58
C ASP A 286 -50.58 50.96 -22.29
N HIS A 287 -50.80 49.67 -22.64
CA HIS A 287 -52.09 49.27 -23.23
C HIS A 287 -53.27 49.43 -22.26
N LEU A 288 -53.06 49.12 -20.94
CA LEU A 288 -54.08 49.33 -19.93
C LEU A 288 -54.44 50.84 -19.77
N SER A 289 -53.39 51.66 -19.77
CA SER A 289 -53.59 53.11 -19.71
C SER A 289 -54.41 53.64 -20.91
N SER A 290 -54.09 53.16 -22.12
CA SER A 290 -54.85 53.55 -23.35
C SER A 290 -56.28 52.95 -23.30
N ALA A 291 -56.49 51.81 -22.74
CA ALA A 291 -57.82 51.21 -22.54
C ALA A 291 -58.62 52.02 -21.52
N ASP A 292 -58.03 52.50 -20.44
CA ASP A 292 -58.66 53.33 -19.42
C ASP A 292 -59.12 54.71 -20.04
N GLU A 293 -58.23 55.29 -20.84
CA GLU A 293 -58.59 56.54 -21.64
C GLU A 293 -59.75 56.25 -22.55
N SER A 294 -59.74 55.16 -23.31
CA SER A 294 -60.84 54.77 -24.18
C SER A 294 -62.16 54.50 -23.42
N ILE A 295 -62.11 53.95 -22.24
CA ILE A 295 -63.28 53.75 -21.37
C ILE A 295 -63.82 55.10 -20.90
N THR A 296 -62.94 56.07 -20.61
CA THR A 296 -63.32 57.39 -20.20
C THR A 296 -64.07 58.13 -21.38
N ASP A 297 -63.58 58.06 -22.62
CA ASP A 297 -64.17 58.58 -23.78
C ASP A 297 -65.53 57.97 -24.10
N VAL A 298 -65.62 56.63 -23.98
CA VAL A 298 -66.92 55.91 -24.14
C VAL A 298 -67.92 56.40 -23.08
N SER A 299 -67.48 56.58 -21.82
CA SER A 299 -68.31 57.09 -20.75
C SER A 299 -68.82 58.49 -21.02
N ALA A 300 -67.99 59.38 -21.52
CA ALA A 300 -68.37 60.75 -21.96
C ALA A 300 -69.36 60.67 -23.08
N THR A 301 -69.14 59.85 -24.13
CA THR A 301 -70.04 59.65 -25.24
C THR A 301 -71.42 59.09 -24.80
N MET A 302 -71.43 58.21 -23.84
CA MET A 302 -72.64 57.66 -23.23
C MET A 302 -73.44 58.73 -22.47
N GLN A 303 -72.76 59.67 -21.78
CA GLN A 303 -73.41 60.83 -21.14
C GLN A 303 -74.04 61.80 -22.17
N GLU A 304 -73.32 62.10 -23.26
CA GLU A 304 -73.83 62.94 -24.35
C GLU A 304 -75.08 62.26 -25.02
N MET A 305 -74.97 60.91 -25.22
CA MET A 305 -76.11 60.19 -25.81
C MET A 305 -77.32 60.17 -24.88
N SER A 306 -77.07 60.05 -23.54
CA SER A 306 -78.15 60.13 -22.55
C SER A 306 -78.88 61.55 -22.61
N ALA A 307 -78.05 62.61 -22.66
CA ALA A 307 -78.58 63.94 -22.77
C ALA A 307 -79.38 64.17 -24.10
N ALA A 308 -78.88 63.69 -25.23
CA ALA A 308 -79.55 63.69 -26.50
C ALA A 308 -80.89 62.89 -26.50
N MET A 309 -80.92 61.76 -25.78
CA MET A 309 -82.11 60.94 -25.54
C MET A 309 -83.13 61.70 -24.68
N GLU A 310 -82.71 62.40 -23.62
CA GLU A 310 -83.61 63.27 -22.83
C GLU A 310 -84.20 64.38 -23.65
N GLU A 311 -83.38 65.06 -24.47
CA GLU A 311 -83.86 66.10 -25.40
C GLU A 311 -84.85 65.57 -26.46
N THR A 312 -84.51 64.37 -27.02
CA THR A 312 -85.37 63.68 -27.95
C THR A 312 -86.72 63.34 -27.30
N THR A 313 -86.70 62.87 -26.06
CA THR A 313 -87.89 62.53 -25.28
C THR A 313 -88.73 63.78 -24.98
N SER A 314 -88.08 64.89 -24.65
CA SER A 314 -88.74 66.18 -24.43
C SER A 314 -89.40 66.67 -25.72
N SER A 315 -88.71 66.55 -26.82
CA SER A 315 -89.21 66.93 -28.14
C SER A 315 -90.45 66.08 -28.59
N LEU A 316 -90.39 64.76 -28.30
CA LEU A 316 -91.50 63.86 -28.52
C LEU A 316 -92.71 64.20 -27.64
N ASN A 317 -92.52 64.64 -26.42
CA ASN A 317 -93.56 65.08 -25.53
C ASN A 317 -94.21 66.41 -26.08
N GLN A 318 -93.37 67.31 -26.53
CA GLN A 318 -93.91 68.56 -27.19
C GLN A 318 -94.68 68.26 -28.46
N ILE A 319 -94.19 67.31 -29.29
CA ILE A 319 -94.97 66.89 -30.49
C ILE A 319 -96.27 66.21 -30.06
N THR A 320 -96.29 65.37 -29.01
CA THR A 320 -97.49 64.77 -28.51
C THR A 320 -98.49 65.82 -28.00
N GLU A 321 -98.02 66.82 -27.30
CA GLU A 321 -98.81 67.96 -26.82
C GLU A 321 -99.34 68.76 -27.95
N ALA A 322 -98.55 69.05 -28.99
CA ALA A 322 -99.02 69.76 -30.22
C ALA A 322 -100.05 68.89 -30.99
N ILE A 323 -99.91 67.58 -31.05
CA ILE A 323 -100.90 66.67 -31.66
C ILE A 323 -102.21 66.74 -30.89
N ASP A 324 -102.16 66.69 -29.52
CA ASP A 324 -103.36 66.86 -28.69
C ASP A 324 -104.04 68.22 -28.89
N GLU A 325 -103.31 69.35 -29.02
CA GLU A 325 -103.85 70.62 -29.34
C GLU A 325 -104.52 70.63 -30.74
N ILE A 326 -103.85 70.07 -31.75
CA ILE A 326 -104.44 69.92 -33.09
C ILE A 326 -105.69 69.04 -33.02
N TYR A 327 -105.67 67.95 -32.31
CA TYR A 327 -106.84 67.08 -32.15
C TYR A 327 -107.96 67.78 -31.44
N SER A 328 -107.68 68.55 -30.40
CA SER A 328 -108.71 69.37 -29.70
C SER A 328 -109.27 70.46 -30.60
N SER A 329 -108.45 71.14 -31.40
CA SER A 329 -108.84 72.13 -32.37
C SER A 329 -109.71 71.55 -33.50
N CYS A 330 -109.36 70.33 -33.97
CA CYS A 330 -110.18 69.67 -35.00
C CYS A 330 -111.54 69.20 -34.41
N LEU A 331 -111.62 68.86 -33.17
CA LEU A 331 -112.88 68.50 -32.48
C LEU A 331 -113.79 69.78 -32.35
N LEU A 332 -113.17 70.94 -32.04
CA LEU A 332 -113.95 72.20 -32.02
C LEU A 332 -114.48 72.62 -33.42
N TYR A 333 -113.79 72.27 -34.48
CA TYR A 333 -114.20 72.61 -35.84
C TYR A 333 -115.25 71.68 -36.44
N THR A 334 -115.39 70.48 -35.90
CA THR A 334 -116.34 69.38 -36.33
C THR A 334 -117.54 69.27 -35.42
N SER A 335 -117.73 70.15 -34.43
CA SER A 335 -118.95 70.21 -33.64
C SER A 335 -120.11 70.95 -34.43
N PRO A 336 -121.12 70.33 -34.84
CA PRO A 336 -122.20 70.94 -35.51
C PRO A 336 -122.98 71.89 -34.56
N SER A 337 -123.24 73.09 -35.00
CA SER A 337 -124.11 74.10 -34.40
C SER A 337 -125.53 73.61 -34.32
#